data_1d64c18d63c4d9b405f26a64f8df570b
#
_entry.id   1d64c18d63c4d9b405f26a64f8df570b
#
_cell.length_a   1.000
_cell.length_b   1.000
_cell.length_c   1.000
_cell.angle_alpha   90.00
_cell.angle_beta   90.00
_cell.angle_gamma   90.00
#
_symmetry.space_group_name_H-M   'P 1'
#
loop_
_entity.id
_entity.type
_entity.pdbx_description
1 polymer ?
#
loop_
_entity_poly.entity_id
_entity_poly.type
_entity_poly.pdbx_seq_one_letter_code
_entity_poly.pdbx_strand_id
1 'polypeptide(L)'
;MTRHRRGLRLPATTFALLLALCAAALPAWAASPLKPFTATYDVNYMGLNGTATMALAPAGEDRWKYSLDIDSAIANLSQHTVFDARGGQWRPLSNNDSAVLLIKRNSKRASYDWSKREARWTGDVKADRAGPVALREGDIDAMLLNLAIPRDVTAGKALDYRMVDDGRAKQMRYKVVGKETVEVGGEQRPATKVARSDGEKQQVIWVVPGLPVPARILQRKGGKDEMDLVLTSIE
;
A
#
# COMPACT_ATOMS: atom_id res chain seq x y z
N MET A 1 42.28 -74.24 -50.61
CA MET A 1 42.71 -72.85 -50.71
C MET A 1 41.60 -72.00 -50.17
N THR A 2 41.64 -71.64 -48.87
CA THR A 2 40.57 -70.96 -48.17
C THR A 2 41.16 -69.70 -47.56
N ARG A 3 40.74 -68.54 -48.04
CA ARG A 3 41.16 -67.24 -47.53
C ARG A 3 40.19 -66.78 -46.43
N HIS A 4 40.70 -66.65 -45.20
CA HIS A 4 40.06 -65.98 -44.08
C HIS A 4 40.05 -64.46 -44.28
N ARG A 5 38.86 -63.89 -44.31
CA ARG A 5 38.69 -62.41 -44.10
C ARG A 5 38.37 -62.17 -42.64
N ARG A 6 39.29 -61.51 -41.99
CA ARG A 6 39.09 -60.92 -40.62
C ARG A 6 38.20 -59.67 -40.73
N GLY A 7 37.03 -59.75 -40.13
CA GLY A 7 36.20 -58.57 -39.93
C GLY A 7 36.66 -57.71 -38.73
N LEU A 8 36.94 -56.46 -39.01
CA LEU A 8 37.32 -55.46 -38.03
C LEU A 8 36.05 -55.00 -37.33
N ARG A 9 35.92 -55.25 -36.01
CA ARG A 9 34.85 -54.69 -35.17
C ARG A 9 35.32 -53.36 -34.58
N LEU A 10 34.66 -52.25 -34.95
CA LEU A 10 34.79 -50.93 -34.33
C LEU A 10 33.98 -50.91 -33.05
N PRO A 11 34.49 -50.35 -31.97
CA PRO A 11 33.71 -50.12 -30.72
C PRO A 11 32.76 -48.96 -30.88
N ALA A 12 31.51 -49.15 -30.47
CA ALA A 12 30.49 -48.13 -30.36
C ALA A 12 30.84 -47.16 -29.18
N THR A 13 31.27 -45.96 -29.53
CA THR A 13 31.42 -44.87 -28.56
C THR A 13 30.03 -44.30 -28.24
N THR A 14 29.59 -44.57 -27.03
CA THR A 14 28.37 -44.00 -26.45
C THR A 14 28.61 -42.51 -26.14
N PHE A 15 27.99 -41.63 -26.93
CA PHE A 15 28.00 -40.19 -26.70
C PHE A 15 26.94 -39.90 -25.62
N ALA A 16 27.37 -39.73 -24.36
CA ALA A 16 26.52 -39.28 -23.28
C ALA A 16 26.31 -37.75 -23.39
N LEU A 17 25.13 -37.34 -23.85
CA LEU A 17 24.70 -35.96 -23.94
C LEU A 17 24.33 -35.49 -22.52
N LEU A 18 25.22 -34.77 -21.85
CA LEU A 18 24.94 -34.06 -20.58
C LEU A 18 24.08 -32.82 -20.90
N LEU A 19 22.77 -32.91 -20.69
CA LEU A 19 21.87 -31.75 -20.68
C LEU A 19 22.11 -30.98 -19.37
N ALA A 20 22.93 -29.92 -19.44
CA ALA A 20 23.04 -28.94 -18.33
C ALA A 20 21.77 -28.12 -18.25
N LEU A 21 20.90 -28.46 -17.29
CA LEU A 21 19.70 -27.66 -16.93
C LEU A 21 20.17 -26.41 -16.25
N CYS A 22 20.38 -25.31 -16.99
CA CYS A 22 20.53 -23.96 -16.40
C CYS A 22 19.17 -23.55 -15.84
N ALA A 23 18.94 -23.83 -14.57
CA ALA A 23 17.87 -23.20 -13.81
C ALA A 23 18.20 -21.71 -13.69
N ALA A 24 17.61 -20.89 -14.56
CA ALA A 24 17.63 -19.44 -14.43
C ALA A 24 16.88 -19.08 -13.14
N ALA A 25 17.62 -18.86 -12.06
CA ALA A 25 17.08 -18.27 -10.86
C ALA A 25 16.60 -16.84 -11.21
N LEU A 26 15.29 -16.69 -11.38
CA LEU A 26 14.68 -15.37 -11.48
C LEU A 26 15.03 -14.60 -10.19
N PRO A 27 15.59 -13.39 -10.29
CA PRO A 27 15.83 -12.60 -9.09
C PRO A 27 14.48 -12.39 -8.39
N ALA A 28 14.30 -12.98 -7.23
CA ALA A 28 13.22 -12.60 -6.34
C ALA A 28 13.49 -11.13 -6.00
N TRP A 29 12.70 -10.23 -6.55
CA TRP A 29 12.72 -8.82 -6.16
C TRP A 29 12.27 -8.78 -4.70
N ALA A 30 13.22 -8.83 -3.79
CA ALA A 30 12.97 -8.60 -2.39
C ALA A 30 12.36 -7.20 -2.28
N ALA A 31 11.14 -7.11 -1.77
CA ALA A 31 10.55 -5.82 -1.46
C ALA A 31 11.55 -5.06 -0.59
N SER A 32 11.87 -3.81 -0.96
CA SER A 32 12.77 -2.98 -0.15
C SER A 32 12.25 -2.96 1.29
N PRO A 33 13.13 -3.18 2.29
CA PRO A 33 12.69 -3.17 3.68
C PRO A 33 12.07 -1.82 4.01
N LEU A 34 10.99 -1.85 4.80
CA LEU A 34 10.38 -0.64 5.32
C LEU A 34 11.43 0.14 6.13
N LYS A 35 11.43 1.46 5.99
CA LYS A 35 12.27 2.37 6.78
C LYS A 35 11.37 3.33 7.54
N PRO A 36 11.70 3.69 8.77
CA PRO A 36 11.01 4.75 9.49
C PRO A 36 11.05 6.06 8.71
N PHE A 37 9.99 6.84 8.80
CA PHE A 37 9.94 8.19 8.25
C PHE A 37 8.89 9.02 8.98
N THR A 38 9.02 10.34 8.86
CA THR A 38 8.00 11.33 9.21
C THR A 38 7.80 12.26 8.02
N ALA A 39 6.57 12.36 7.54
CA ALA A 39 6.18 13.18 6.39
C ALA A 39 5.16 14.22 6.83
N THR A 40 5.42 15.50 6.54
CA THR A 40 4.55 16.62 6.86
C THR A 40 3.81 17.12 5.61
N TYR A 41 2.53 17.43 5.78
CA TYR A 41 1.65 17.89 4.71
C TYR A 41 0.95 19.19 5.09
N ASP A 42 0.78 20.05 4.13
CA ASP A 42 -0.28 21.05 4.18
C ASP A 42 -1.60 20.39 3.85
N VAL A 43 -2.64 20.72 4.61
CA VAL A 43 -4.00 20.18 4.44
C VAL A 43 -4.97 21.31 4.15
N ASN A 44 -5.79 21.14 3.13
CA ASN A 44 -7.03 21.89 3.00
C ASN A 44 -8.21 20.92 3.08
N TYR A 45 -9.09 21.10 4.04
CA TYR A 45 -10.31 20.33 4.20
C TYR A 45 -11.51 21.25 4.10
N MET A 46 -12.26 21.18 3.00
CA MET A 46 -13.45 22.00 2.75
C MET A 46 -13.19 23.52 2.93
N GLY A 47 -12.01 24.00 2.52
CA GLY A 47 -11.59 25.40 2.65
C GLY A 47 -10.91 25.76 3.97
N LEU A 48 -10.78 24.83 4.89
CA LEU A 48 -10.06 25.03 6.16
C LEU A 48 -8.64 24.48 6.02
N ASN A 49 -7.67 25.31 6.36
CA ASN A 49 -6.27 24.94 6.33
C ASN A 49 -5.82 24.32 7.66
N GLY A 50 -4.87 23.41 7.58
CA GLY A 50 -4.24 22.74 8.71
C GLY A 50 -2.95 22.07 8.28
N THR A 51 -2.37 21.29 9.18
CA THR A 51 -1.21 20.44 8.91
C THR A 51 -1.54 18.98 9.17
N ALA A 52 -0.87 18.08 8.45
CA ALA A 52 -0.94 16.67 8.76
C ALA A 52 0.47 16.09 8.85
N THR A 53 0.62 15.09 9.71
CA THR A 53 1.83 14.31 9.86
C THR A 53 1.51 12.84 9.58
N MET A 54 2.20 12.24 8.63
CA MET A 54 2.21 10.80 8.42
C MET A 54 3.54 10.23 8.90
N ALA A 55 3.50 9.22 9.77
CA ALA A 55 4.72 8.62 10.29
C ALA A 55 4.67 7.10 10.23
N LEU A 56 5.80 6.49 9.88
CA LEU A 56 6.01 5.05 9.94
C LEU A 56 7.11 4.76 10.96
N ALA A 57 6.82 3.93 11.95
CA ALA A 57 7.75 3.56 12.99
C ALA A 57 7.69 2.05 13.30
N PRO A 58 8.79 1.41 13.73
CA PRO A 58 8.78 0.06 14.24
C PRO A 58 7.84 -0.06 15.46
N ALA A 59 7.12 -1.18 15.56
CA ALA A 59 6.21 -1.48 16.68
C ALA A 59 6.43 -2.89 17.25
N GLY A 60 7.65 -3.39 17.19
CA GLY A 60 8.10 -4.71 17.61
C GLY A 60 8.70 -5.48 16.45
N GLU A 61 9.03 -6.77 16.67
CA GLU A 61 9.55 -7.64 15.63
C GLU A 61 8.55 -7.75 14.48
N ASP A 62 9.00 -7.46 13.24
CA ASP A 62 8.21 -7.51 12.01
C ASP A 62 6.91 -6.68 12.02
N ARG A 63 6.68 -5.86 13.07
CA ARG A 63 5.50 -5.01 13.18
C ARG A 63 5.86 -3.54 13.00
N TRP A 64 4.94 -2.83 12.37
CA TRP A 64 5.06 -1.42 12.08
C TRP A 64 3.79 -0.70 12.50
N LYS A 65 3.95 0.52 12.93
CA LYS A 65 2.85 1.47 13.18
C LYS A 65 2.92 2.56 12.11
N TYR A 66 1.85 2.71 11.35
CA TYR A 66 1.67 3.82 10.43
C TYR A 66 0.57 4.73 10.95
N SER A 67 0.87 6.02 11.13
CA SER A 67 -0.04 7.01 11.68
C SER A 67 -0.27 8.17 10.72
N LEU A 68 -1.44 8.80 10.86
CA LEU A 68 -1.84 10.06 10.27
C LEU A 68 -2.46 10.91 11.37
N ASP A 69 -1.87 12.05 11.65
CA ASP A 69 -2.38 13.03 12.58
C ASP A 69 -2.65 14.33 11.80
N ILE A 70 -3.88 14.85 11.86
CA ILE A 70 -4.29 16.11 11.24
C ILE A 70 -4.66 17.07 12.35
N ASP A 71 -4.08 18.26 12.32
CA ASP A 71 -4.33 19.35 13.26
C ASP A 71 -4.82 20.59 12.51
N SER A 72 -5.93 21.14 12.96
CA SER A 72 -6.50 22.39 12.47
C SER A 72 -7.21 23.14 13.60
N ALA A 73 -7.53 24.39 13.37
CA ALA A 73 -8.17 25.25 14.38
C ALA A 73 -9.49 24.71 14.94
N ILE A 74 -10.19 23.84 14.20
CA ILE A 74 -11.54 23.35 14.58
C ILE A 74 -11.65 21.83 14.62
N ALA A 75 -10.64 21.10 14.15
CA ALA A 75 -10.70 19.64 14.06
C ALA A 75 -9.32 19.01 14.25
N ASN A 76 -9.27 17.97 15.08
CA ASN A 76 -8.12 17.11 15.23
C ASN A 76 -8.54 15.69 14.84
N LEU A 77 -7.74 15.06 13.97
CA LEU A 77 -7.94 13.67 13.58
C LEU A 77 -6.64 12.91 13.83
N SER A 78 -6.75 11.77 14.48
CA SER A 78 -5.64 10.83 14.64
C SER A 78 -6.07 9.44 14.18
N GLN A 79 -5.31 8.89 13.27
CA GLN A 79 -5.52 7.55 12.72
C GLN A 79 -4.22 6.77 12.80
N HIS A 80 -4.25 5.51 13.21
CA HIS A 80 -3.09 4.67 13.07
C HIS A 80 -3.44 3.20 12.86
N THR A 81 -2.63 2.55 12.06
CA THR A 81 -2.67 1.10 11.84
C THR A 81 -1.39 0.47 12.33
N VAL A 82 -1.51 -0.60 13.13
CA VAL A 82 -0.43 -1.54 13.39
C VAL A 82 -0.57 -2.69 12.42
N PHE A 83 0.51 -3.05 11.75
CA PHE A 83 0.50 -4.10 10.73
C PHE A 83 1.75 -4.98 10.80
N ASP A 84 1.63 -6.19 10.29
CA ASP A 84 2.71 -7.16 10.09
C ASP A 84 3.24 -7.02 8.65
N ALA A 85 4.55 -7.00 8.49
CA ALA A 85 5.22 -6.85 7.19
C ALA A 85 6.01 -8.09 6.75
N ARG A 86 5.72 -9.26 7.30
CA ARG A 86 6.44 -10.51 6.98
C ARG A 86 6.24 -10.93 5.54
N GLY A 87 7.31 -11.46 4.93
CA GLY A 87 7.25 -12.00 3.58
C GLY A 87 6.88 -10.97 2.50
N GLY A 88 7.06 -9.67 2.76
CA GLY A 88 6.71 -8.61 1.81
C GLY A 88 5.21 -8.32 1.69
N GLN A 89 4.38 -9.00 2.46
CA GLN A 89 2.95 -8.73 2.56
C GLN A 89 2.66 -7.89 3.79
N TRP A 90 1.76 -6.93 3.66
CA TRP A 90 1.31 -6.10 4.77
C TRP A 90 -0.06 -6.57 5.22
N ARG A 91 -0.13 -6.98 6.48
CA ARG A 91 -1.38 -7.45 7.11
C ARG A 91 -1.75 -6.51 8.24
N PRO A 92 -2.84 -5.73 8.15
CA PRO A 92 -3.30 -4.92 9.27
C PRO A 92 -3.64 -5.85 10.44
N LEU A 93 -3.26 -5.44 11.66
CA LEU A 93 -3.54 -6.14 12.91
C LEU A 93 -4.56 -5.38 13.74
N SER A 94 -4.43 -4.06 13.77
CA SER A 94 -5.38 -3.16 14.42
C SER A 94 -5.37 -1.80 13.74
N ASN A 95 -6.50 -1.11 13.81
CA ASN A 95 -6.62 0.29 13.42
C ASN A 95 -7.35 1.03 14.54
N ASN A 96 -6.93 2.26 14.81
CA ASN A 96 -7.61 3.18 15.72
C ASN A 96 -7.81 4.51 15.02
N ASP A 97 -9.06 4.97 15.03
CA ASP A 97 -9.47 6.27 14.53
C ASP A 97 -10.00 7.10 15.68
N SER A 98 -9.54 8.31 15.80
CA SER A 98 -10.05 9.30 16.74
C SER A 98 -10.21 10.63 16.02
N ALA A 99 -11.36 11.24 16.16
CA ALA A 99 -11.65 12.55 15.60
C ALA A 99 -12.31 13.44 16.65
N VAL A 100 -11.86 14.68 16.73
CA VAL A 100 -12.50 15.74 17.50
C VAL A 100 -12.85 16.85 16.53
N LEU A 101 -14.14 17.14 16.38
CA LEU A 101 -14.64 18.25 15.59
C LEU A 101 -15.40 19.19 16.52
N LEU A 102 -14.84 20.38 16.78
CA LEU A 102 -15.31 21.31 17.81
C LEU A 102 -15.36 20.59 19.18
N ILE A 103 -16.57 20.22 19.63
CA ILE A 103 -16.80 19.51 20.90
C ILE A 103 -17.20 18.05 20.70
N LYS A 104 -17.49 17.64 19.49
CA LYS A 104 -17.91 16.25 19.19
C LYS A 104 -16.69 15.37 19.03
N ARG A 105 -16.64 14.32 19.85
CA ARG A 105 -15.64 13.26 19.75
C ARG A 105 -16.22 12.04 19.08
N ASN A 106 -15.41 11.38 18.28
CA ASN A 106 -15.73 10.09 17.67
C ASN A 106 -14.49 9.21 17.79
N SER A 107 -14.65 7.94 18.15
CA SER A 107 -13.53 7.00 18.24
C SER A 107 -13.98 5.61 17.76
N LYS A 108 -13.21 5.04 16.84
CA LYS A 108 -13.42 3.68 16.33
C LYS A 108 -12.13 2.87 16.45
N ARG A 109 -12.28 1.58 16.64
CA ARG A 109 -11.18 0.62 16.65
C ARG A 109 -11.52 -0.56 15.77
N ALA A 110 -10.57 -1.00 14.96
CA ALA A 110 -10.64 -2.24 14.22
C ALA A 110 -9.65 -3.27 14.79
N SER A 111 -10.03 -4.53 14.77
CA SER A 111 -9.18 -5.68 15.06
C SER A 111 -9.25 -6.64 13.89
N TYR A 112 -8.09 -7.06 13.38
CA TYR A 112 -7.95 -8.00 12.26
C TYR A 112 -7.35 -9.31 12.77
N ASP A 113 -8.22 -10.29 13.02
CA ASP A 113 -7.81 -11.63 13.47
C ASP A 113 -7.55 -12.54 12.26
N TRP A 114 -6.30 -12.66 11.85
CA TRP A 114 -5.90 -13.47 10.70
C TRP A 114 -6.01 -14.97 10.95
N SER A 115 -6.02 -15.42 12.22
CA SER A 115 -6.21 -16.82 12.56
C SER A 115 -7.67 -17.25 12.33
N LYS A 116 -8.62 -16.37 12.66
CA LYS A 116 -10.05 -16.56 12.40
C LYS A 116 -10.49 -16.03 11.03
N ARG A 117 -9.60 -15.30 10.34
CA ARG A 117 -9.90 -14.60 9.09
C ARG A 117 -11.09 -13.65 9.22
N GLU A 118 -11.13 -12.87 10.29
CA GLU A 118 -12.21 -11.94 10.59
C GLU A 118 -11.68 -10.56 11.01
N ALA A 119 -12.36 -9.51 10.56
CA ALA A 119 -12.17 -8.16 11.09
C ALA A 119 -13.42 -7.67 11.79
N ARG A 120 -13.28 -6.96 12.90
CA ARG A 120 -14.36 -6.42 13.73
C ARG A 120 -14.06 -4.99 14.15
N TRP A 121 -15.12 -4.20 14.33
CA TRP A 121 -15.04 -2.81 14.75
C TRP A 121 -15.81 -2.58 16.05
N THR A 122 -15.28 -1.69 16.88
CA THR A 122 -15.87 -1.25 18.15
C THR A 122 -15.80 0.27 18.29
N GLY A 123 -16.49 0.83 19.27
CA GLY A 123 -16.59 2.29 19.47
C GLY A 123 -17.78 2.89 18.72
N ASP A 124 -17.58 4.07 18.17
CA ASP A 124 -18.65 4.81 17.46
C ASP A 124 -18.90 4.24 16.06
N VAL A 125 -19.37 2.99 16.01
CA VAL A 125 -19.72 2.30 14.78
C VAL A 125 -21.21 1.95 14.77
N LYS A 126 -21.81 1.96 13.59
CA LYS A 126 -23.16 1.44 13.41
C LYS A 126 -23.17 -0.07 13.60
N ALA A 127 -24.27 -0.65 14.13
CA ALA A 127 -24.37 -2.09 14.37
C ALA A 127 -24.08 -2.94 13.11
N ASP A 128 -24.57 -2.49 11.94
CA ASP A 128 -24.31 -3.14 10.64
C ASP A 128 -22.87 -3.00 10.13
N ARG A 129 -22.02 -2.28 10.87
CA ARG A 129 -20.60 -2.05 10.58
C ARG A 129 -19.66 -2.60 11.62
N ALA A 130 -20.17 -3.23 12.68
CA ALA A 130 -19.35 -3.84 13.71
C ALA A 130 -18.61 -5.10 13.23
N GLY A 131 -19.07 -5.71 12.14
CA GLY A 131 -18.54 -6.95 11.59
C GLY A 131 -19.27 -8.19 12.15
N PRO A 132 -18.74 -9.43 11.94
CA PRO A 132 -17.44 -9.70 11.32
C PRO A 132 -17.42 -9.50 9.81
N VAL A 133 -16.27 -9.06 9.30
CA VAL A 133 -15.96 -9.03 7.85
C VAL A 133 -14.90 -10.07 7.57
N ALA A 134 -15.14 -10.97 6.60
CA ALA A 134 -14.20 -12.01 6.24
C ALA A 134 -12.91 -11.43 5.60
N LEU A 135 -11.75 -11.81 6.16
CA LEU A 135 -10.43 -11.45 5.66
C LEU A 135 -9.95 -12.44 4.59
N ARG A 136 -9.21 -11.94 3.63
CA ARG A 136 -8.53 -12.69 2.57
C ARG A 136 -7.07 -12.27 2.52
N GLU A 137 -6.23 -13.15 2.00
CA GLU A 137 -4.83 -12.83 1.73
C GLU A 137 -4.73 -11.59 0.82
N GLY A 138 -3.85 -10.65 1.19
CA GLY A 138 -3.69 -9.38 0.48
C GLY A 138 -4.67 -8.27 0.89
N ASP A 139 -5.58 -8.52 1.84
CA ASP A 139 -6.44 -7.46 2.38
C ASP A 139 -5.61 -6.41 3.14
N ILE A 140 -5.92 -5.15 2.89
CA ILE A 140 -5.33 -4.01 3.58
C ILE A 140 -6.42 -3.07 4.09
N ASP A 141 -6.10 -2.20 5.03
CA ASP A 141 -7.01 -1.14 5.47
C ASP A 141 -6.78 0.17 4.67
N ALA A 142 -7.57 1.20 4.99
CA ALA A 142 -7.48 2.49 4.30
C ALA A 142 -6.14 3.19 4.51
N MET A 143 -5.51 3.04 5.68
CA MET A 143 -4.22 3.64 5.97
C MET A 143 -3.11 3.02 5.12
N LEU A 144 -3.07 1.69 5.03
CA LEU A 144 -2.05 0.97 4.27
C LEU A 144 -2.11 1.22 2.76
N LEU A 145 -3.27 1.67 2.21
CA LEU A 145 -3.36 2.11 0.81
C LEU A 145 -2.36 3.23 0.50
N ASN A 146 -2.14 4.17 1.45
CA ASN A 146 -1.22 5.29 1.26
C ASN A 146 0.24 4.85 1.15
N LEU A 147 0.60 3.68 1.67
CA LEU A 147 1.92 3.06 1.49
C LEU A 147 1.96 2.12 0.29
N ALA A 148 0.88 1.38 0.04
CA ALA A 148 0.81 0.38 -1.02
C ALA A 148 0.83 1.02 -2.41
N ILE A 149 0.10 2.11 -2.61
CA ILE A 149 0.03 2.79 -3.91
C ILE A 149 1.40 3.29 -4.38
N PRO A 150 2.19 4.06 -3.59
CA PRO A 150 3.54 4.48 -4.01
C PRO A 150 4.47 3.31 -4.32
N ARG A 151 4.46 2.27 -3.48
CA ARG A 151 5.24 1.04 -3.70
C ARG A 151 4.90 0.39 -5.04
N ASP A 152 3.61 0.19 -5.30
CA ASP A 152 3.16 -0.59 -6.45
C ASP A 152 3.22 0.21 -7.76
N VAL A 153 3.02 1.55 -7.71
CA VAL A 153 3.29 2.44 -8.86
C VAL A 153 4.76 2.38 -9.24
N THR A 154 5.67 2.47 -8.26
CA THR A 154 7.12 2.41 -8.50
C THR A 154 7.54 1.06 -9.05
N ALA A 155 6.90 -0.02 -8.61
CA ALA A 155 7.15 -1.39 -9.08
C ALA A 155 6.42 -1.74 -10.38
N GLY A 156 5.61 -0.84 -10.96
CA GLY A 156 4.82 -1.10 -12.17
C GLY A 156 3.73 -2.17 -11.99
N LYS A 157 3.27 -2.39 -10.75
CA LYS A 157 2.25 -3.39 -10.44
C LYS A 157 0.84 -2.86 -10.67
N ALA A 158 -0.11 -3.79 -10.79
CA ALA A 158 -1.53 -3.45 -10.81
C ALA A 158 -1.96 -2.78 -9.49
N LEU A 159 -2.74 -1.71 -9.61
CA LEU A 159 -3.25 -0.92 -8.48
C LEU A 159 -4.68 -1.37 -8.14
N ASP A 160 -4.81 -2.62 -7.75
CA ASP A 160 -6.10 -3.27 -7.46
C ASP A 160 -6.04 -3.91 -6.06
N TYR A 161 -6.74 -3.30 -5.10
CA TYR A 161 -6.65 -3.66 -3.69
C TYR A 161 -8.03 -4.03 -3.15
N ARG A 162 -8.10 -5.07 -2.35
CA ARG A 162 -9.28 -5.30 -1.51
C ARG A 162 -9.05 -4.62 -0.16
N MET A 163 -9.72 -3.49 0.02
CA MET A 163 -9.68 -2.73 1.27
C MET A 163 -10.76 -3.23 2.22
N VAL A 164 -10.34 -3.56 3.44
CA VAL A 164 -11.24 -3.95 4.54
C VAL A 164 -11.19 -2.90 5.62
N ASP A 165 -12.19 -2.03 5.62
CA ASP A 165 -12.27 -0.90 6.51
C ASP A 165 -13.72 -0.48 6.77
N ASP A 166 -13.97 0.18 7.92
CA ASP A 166 -15.28 0.68 8.35
C ASP A 166 -16.41 -0.36 8.19
N GLY A 167 -16.15 -1.61 8.64
CA GLY A 167 -17.09 -2.72 8.62
C GLY A 167 -17.44 -3.26 7.24
N ARG A 168 -16.62 -3.01 6.23
CA ARG A 168 -16.85 -3.43 4.84
C ARG A 168 -15.57 -3.87 4.14
N ALA A 169 -15.76 -4.72 3.13
CA ALA A 169 -14.75 -4.99 2.13
C ALA A 169 -15.11 -4.29 0.82
N LYS A 170 -14.18 -3.52 0.26
CA LYS A 170 -14.36 -2.77 -1.00
C LYS A 170 -13.20 -3.02 -1.93
N GLN A 171 -13.50 -3.14 -3.23
CA GLN A 171 -12.47 -3.18 -4.26
C GLN A 171 -12.04 -1.75 -4.61
N MET A 172 -10.74 -1.47 -4.46
CA MET A 172 -10.13 -0.18 -4.71
C MET A 172 -9.22 -0.29 -5.94
N ARG A 173 -9.75 0.12 -7.10
CA ARG A 173 -9.02 0.07 -8.37
C ARG A 173 -8.60 1.47 -8.78
N TYR A 174 -7.30 1.68 -8.90
CA TYR A 174 -6.73 2.93 -9.40
C TYR A 174 -6.18 2.71 -10.80
N LYS A 175 -6.15 3.79 -11.59
CA LYS A 175 -5.55 3.80 -12.92
C LYS A 175 -4.52 4.91 -12.99
N VAL A 176 -3.41 4.67 -13.68
CA VAL A 176 -2.49 5.74 -14.07
C VAL A 176 -3.22 6.62 -15.08
N VAL A 177 -3.32 7.91 -14.78
CA VAL A 177 -4.04 8.89 -15.61
C VAL A 177 -3.13 9.95 -16.21
N GLY A 178 -1.84 9.95 -15.86
CA GLY A 178 -0.86 10.86 -16.42
C GLY A 178 0.40 10.98 -15.58
N LYS A 179 1.24 11.91 -16.00
CA LYS A 179 2.43 12.36 -15.27
C LYS A 179 2.35 13.87 -15.13
N GLU A 180 2.73 14.39 -13.99
CA GLU A 180 2.77 15.83 -13.69
C GLU A 180 4.03 16.13 -12.89
N THR A 181 4.48 17.37 -12.91
CA THR A 181 5.49 17.85 -11.97
C THR A 181 4.79 18.39 -10.74
N VAL A 182 5.26 17.99 -9.56
CA VAL A 182 4.76 18.48 -8.26
C VAL A 182 5.93 19.06 -7.48
N GLU A 183 5.62 20.02 -6.61
CA GLU A 183 6.59 20.56 -5.68
C GLU A 183 6.60 19.72 -4.39
N VAL A 184 7.80 19.37 -3.93
CA VAL A 184 8.03 18.69 -2.65
C VAL A 184 9.27 19.30 -1.99
N GLY A 185 9.09 19.93 -0.85
CA GLY A 185 10.20 20.56 -0.11
C GLY A 185 10.89 21.69 -0.89
N GLY A 186 10.15 22.43 -1.73
CA GLY A 186 10.70 23.50 -2.59
C GLY A 186 11.32 23.00 -3.90
N GLU A 187 11.34 21.68 -4.15
CA GLU A 187 11.89 21.09 -5.37
C GLU A 187 10.77 20.60 -6.31
N GLN A 188 10.92 20.88 -7.60
CA GLN A 188 10.04 20.37 -8.64
C GLN A 188 10.41 18.91 -8.97
N ARG A 189 9.49 17.97 -8.75
CA ARG A 189 9.72 16.54 -8.93
C ARG A 189 8.68 15.90 -9.85
N PRO A 190 9.10 15.01 -10.76
CA PRO A 190 8.16 14.28 -11.61
C PRO A 190 7.34 13.30 -10.78
N ALA A 191 6.03 13.29 -10.98
CA ALA A 191 5.09 12.41 -10.31
C ALA A 191 4.23 11.64 -11.31
N THR A 192 3.94 10.38 -10.98
CA THR A 192 2.90 9.59 -11.64
C THR A 192 1.57 9.86 -10.96
N LYS A 193 0.59 10.30 -11.74
CA LYS A 193 -0.76 10.59 -11.28
C LYS A 193 -1.64 9.35 -11.44
N VAL A 194 -2.26 8.91 -10.35
CA VAL A 194 -3.22 7.82 -10.35
C VAL A 194 -4.56 8.30 -9.84
N ALA A 195 -5.64 7.74 -10.35
CA ALA A 195 -6.98 8.15 -9.96
C ALA A 195 -7.94 6.96 -9.85
N ARG A 196 -8.95 7.16 -9.01
CA ARG A 196 -10.10 6.28 -8.81
C ARG A 196 -11.37 7.13 -8.68
N SER A 197 -12.46 6.63 -9.24
CA SER A 197 -13.80 7.22 -9.05
C SER A 197 -14.77 6.17 -8.52
N ASP A 198 -15.73 6.60 -7.70
CA ASP A 198 -16.79 5.79 -7.11
C ASP A 198 -18.03 6.67 -6.94
N GLY A 199 -18.92 6.63 -7.93
CA GLY A 199 -20.03 7.58 -8.04
C GLY A 199 -19.50 9.01 -8.18
N GLU A 200 -19.98 9.90 -7.31
CA GLU A 200 -19.55 11.30 -7.27
C GLU A 200 -18.18 11.52 -6.62
N LYS A 201 -17.62 10.49 -5.97
CA LYS A 201 -16.34 10.58 -5.27
C LYS A 201 -15.20 10.26 -6.22
N GLN A 202 -14.18 11.10 -6.21
CA GLN A 202 -12.93 10.89 -6.92
C GLN A 202 -11.77 11.03 -5.94
N GLN A 203 -10.79 10.17 -6.08
CA GLN A 203 -9.50 10.29 -5.40
C GLN A 203 -8.39 10.33 -6.45
N VAL A 204 -7.52 11.32 -6.32
CA VAL A 204 -6.35 11.49 -7.18
C VAL A 204 -5.12 11.52 -6.29
N ILE A 205 -4.09 10.77 -6.67
CA ILE A 205 -2.88 10.58 -5.89
C ILE A 205 -1.67 10.80 -6.81
N TRP A 206 -0.70 11.59 -6.34
CA TRP A 206 0.55 11.83 -7.04
C TRP A 206 1.68 11.08 -6.33
N VAL A 207 2.33 10.22 -7.07
CA VAL A 207 3.42 9.37 -6.60
C VAL A 207 4.73 9.85 -7.21
N VAL A 208 5.64 10.31 -6.37
CA VAL A 208 7.01 10.68 -6.75
C VAL A 208 7.93 9.48 -6.51
N PRO A 209 8.72 9.04 -7.49
CA PRO A 209 9.65 7.95 -7.32
C PRO A 209 10.60 8.18 -6.14
N GLY A 210 10.79 7.14 -5.31
CA GLY A 210 11.65 7.18 -4.12
C GLY A 210 10.99 7.70 -2.85
N LEU A 211 9.78 8.26 -2.92
CA LEU A 211 9.01 8.58 -1.72
C LEU A 211 8.15 7.39 -1.28
N PRO A 212 8.13 7.05 0.03
CA PRO A 212 7.33 5.96 0.55
C PRO A 212 5.84 6.31 0.70
N VAL A 213 5.49 7.60 0.57
CA VAL A 213 4.14 8.15 0.71
C VAL A 213 3.79 9.00 -0.51
N PRO A 214 2.49 9.25 -0.78
CA PRO A 214 2.07 10.15 -1.84
C PRO A 214 2.61 11.57 -1.64
N ALA A 215 3.05 12.22 -2.73
CA ALA A 215 3.40 13.65 -2.70
C ALA A 215 2.13 14.53 -2.61
N ARG A 216 0.98 14.06 -3.11
CA ARG A 216 -0.31 14.73 -2.95
C ARG A 216 -1.45 13.73 -2.96
N ILE A 217 -2.47 13.99 -2.16
CA ILE A 217 -3.73 13.24 -2.11
C ILE A 217 -4.87 14.23 -2.22
N LEU A 218 -5.66 14.14 -3.30
CA LEU A 218 -6.82 14.98 -3.52
C LEU A 218 -8.08 14.12 -3.51
N GLN A 219 -9.05 14.48 -2.69
CA GLN A 219 -10.38 13.89 -2.66
C GLN A 219 -11.42 14.91 -3.11
N ARG A 220 -12.28 14.47 -4.02
CA ARG A 220 -13.37 15.27 -4.59
C ARG A 220 -14.71 14.59 -4.38
N LYS A 221 -15.75 15.39 -4.28
CA LYS A 221 -17.14 14.91 -4.32
C LYS A 221 -18.00 15.89 -5.10
N GLY A 222 -18.79 15.37 -6.06
CA GLY A 222 -19.59 16.21 -6.93
C GLY A 222 -18.79 17.29 -7.68
N GLY A 223 -17.52 16.99 -8.04
CA GLY A 223 -16.60 17.92 -8.71
C GLY A 223 -15.94 18.97 -7.80
N LYS A 224 -16.27 19.02 -6.49
CA LYS A 224 -15.67 19.95 -5.51
C LYS A 224 -14.57 19.25 -4.72
N ASP A 225 -13.48 19.96 -4.45
CA ASP A 225 -12.39 19.48 -3.61
C ASP A 225 -12.89 19.42 -2.16
N GLU A 226 -12.88 18.23 -1.56
CA GLU A 226 -13.22 18.01 -0.14
C GLU A 226 -11.97 17.99 0.73
N MET A 227 -10.89 17.37 0.27
CA MET A 227 -9.63 17.27 1.00
C MET A 227 -8.46 17.28 0.03
N ASP A 228 -7.47 18.09 0.32
CA ASP A 228 -6.20 18.16 -0.41
C ASP A 228 -5.04 18.12 0.59
N LEU A 229 -4.19 17.12 0.51
CA LEU A 229 -2.96 16.99 1.27
C LEU A 229 -1.79 17.16 0.30
N VAL A 230 -0.89 18.09 0.58
CA VAL A 230 0.31 18.37 -0.22
C VAL A 230 1.54 18.19 0.65
N LEU A 231 2.42 17.27 0.28
CA LEU A 231 3.66 16.96 1.02
C LEU A 231 4.61 18.14 1.00
N THR A 232 5.00 18.62 2.18
CA THR A 232 5.94 19.73 2.37
C THR A 232 7.33 19.26 2.74
N SER A 233 7.45 18.20 3.56
CA SER A 233 8.74 17.63 3.93
C SER A 233 8.64 16.15 4.29
N ILE A 234 9.78 15.45 4.23
CA ILE A 234 9.91 14.05 4.69
C ILE A 234 11.33 13.82 5.21
N GLU A 235 11.42 13.15 6.37
CA GLU A 235 12.66 12.81 7.08
C GLU A 235 12.74 11.31 7.33
#